data_102540176a7ab800fcb27f52f2800d48
#
_entry.id   102540176a7ab800fcb27f52f2800d48
#
_cell.length_a   1.000
_cell.length_b   1.000
_cell.length_c   1.000
_cell.angle_alpha   90.00
_cell.angle_beta   90.00
_cell.angle_gamma   90.00
#
_symmetry.space_group_name_H-M   'P 1'
#
loop_
_entity.id
_entity.type
_entity.pdbx_description
1 polymer ?
#
loop_
_entity_poly.entity_id
_entity_poly.type
_entity_poly.pdbx_seq_one_letter_code
_entity_poly.pdbx_strand_id
1 'polypeptide(L)'
;GMGDDFAAYKAMPFTEANRPKTMAKLKALNIEIPCLSSGCCLKFKEKEAETIAELTEYCKLAQQINAPYIRVLADLEAAPNGEVDDAYVAEQLKKLAPIAAQYDVTLLVETNGVYSDTHRLRALLDSVNSHKIAALWDMHHPYRFAGESPEQTVANLGELIKYVHIKDSVMENGKVVYKMMGEGDLPIQKMIEALQSIQYTGYVSLEWVKLWMPNLLDAGVVFPQYAEFMRPFRRKHKHPLQDNNRKTGKYIWPKERLIDYTFPD
;
A
#
# COMPACT_ATOMS: atom_id res chain seq x y z
N GLY A 1 7.67 -4.20 -5.22
CA GLY A 1 8.93 -4.81 -5.65
C GLY A 1 10.00 -3.77 -5.79
N MET A 2 11.22 -4.19 -5.70
CA MET A 2 12.39 -3.33 -5.86
C MET A 2 13.28 -3.95 -6.93
N GLY A 3 13.03 -3.63 -8.17
CA GLY A 3 13.67 -4.28 -9.30
C GLY A 3 13.15 -5.69 -9.54
N ASP A 4 13.64 -6.32 -10.57
CA ASP A 4 13.16 -7.61 -11.08
C ASP A 4 13.22 -8.76 -10.07
N ASP A 5 14.24 -8.76 -9.21
CA ASP A 5 14.47 -9.84 -8.25
C ASP A 5 13.44 -9.86 -7.11
N PHE A 6 12.70 -8.76 -6.91
CA PHE A 6 11.71 -8.61 -5.85
C PHE A 6 10.27 -8.55 -6.36
N ALA A 7 10.04 -8.72 -7.65
CA ALA A 7 8.69 -8.74 -8.21
C ALA A 7 7.88 -9.90 -7.61
N ALA A 8 6.67 -9.60 -7.09
CA ALA A 8 5.85 -10.57 -6.38
C ALA A 8 5.56 -11.83 -7.22
N TYR A 9 5.34 -11.69 -8.52
CA TYR A 9 5.06 -12.81 -9.42
C TYR A 9 6.28 -13.70 -9.69
N LYS A 10 7.51 -13.23 -9.40
CA LYS A 10 8.76 -14.01 -9.44
C LYS A 10 9.12 -14.63 -8.09
N ALA A 11 8.48 -14.16 -7.01
CA ALA A 11 8.78 -14.62 -5.67
C ALA A 11 8.41 -16.09 -5.47
N MET A 12 9.31 -16.85 -4.84
CA MET A 12 9.15 -18.30 -4.64
C MET A 12 7.77 -18.70 -4.07
N PRO A 13 7.17 -17.99 -3.09
CA PRO A 13 5.85 -18.34 -2.56
C PRO A 13 4.71 -18.26 -3.59
N PHE A 14 4.88 -17.45 -4.65
CA PHE A 14 3.85 -17.18 -5.65
C PHE A 14 4.12 -17.82 -7.01
N THR A 15 5.20 -18.58 -7.14
CA THR A 15 5.41 -19.43 -8.32
C THR A 15 4.24 -20.41 -8.51
N GLU A 16 3.98 -20.84 -9.72
CA GLU A 16 2.88 -21.75 -10.04
C GLU A 16 2.87 -22.99 -9.14
N ALA A 17 4.05 -23.58 -8.90
CA ALA A 17 4.20 -24.77 -8.06
C ALA A 17 3.90 -24.52 -6.57
N ASN A 18 4.25 -23.34 -6.03
CA ASN A 18 4.15 -23.04 -4.59
C ASN A 18 2.87 -22.28 -4.21
N ARG A 19 2.27 -21.57 -5.15
CA ARG A 19 1.09 -20.73 -4.92
C ARG A 19 -0.06 -21.45 -4.21
N PRO A 20 -0.47 -22.67 -4.60
CA PRO A 20 -1.54 -23.38 -3.89
C PRO A 20 -1.25 -23.59 -2.40
N LYS A 21 0.00 -23.96 -2.06
CA LYS A 21 0.43 -24.14 -0.68
C LYS A 21 0.45 -22.82 0.10
N THR A 22 0.93 -21.75 -0.54
CA THR A 22 0.94 -20.40 0.06
C THR A 22 -0.48 -19.93 0.35
N MET A 23 -1.40 -20.04 -0.60
CA MET A 23 -2.80 -19.63 -0.42
C MET A 23 -3.52 -20.46 0.64
N ALA A 24 -3.26 -21.77 0.70
CA ALA A 24 -3.81 -22.63 1.76
C ALA A 24 -3.31 -22.19 3.15
N LYS A 25 -2.01 -21.84 3.28
CA LYS A 25 -1.44 -21.33 4.54
C LYS A 25 -2.05 -19.98 4.95
N LEU A 26 -2.18 -19.04 4.02
CA LEU A 26 -2.79 -17.73 4.28
C LEU A 26 -4.24 -17.90 4.73
N LYS A 27 -5.02 -18.74 4.05
CA LYS A 27 -6.40 -19.06 4.43
C LYS A 27 -6.49 -19.67 5.83
N ALA A 28 -5.61 -20.62 6.18
CA ALA A 28 -5.57 -21.23 7.50
C ALA A 28 -5.23 -20.24 8.62
N LEU A 29 -4.49 -19.18 8.30
CA LEU A 29 -4.12 -18.10 9.21
C LEU A 29 -5.11 -16.92 9.18
N ASN A 30 -6.15 -16.99 8.35
CA ASN A 30 -7.10 -15.90 8.11
C ASN A 30 -6.39 -14.60 7.70
N ILE A 31 -5.42 -14.72 6.77
CA ILE A 31 -4.64 -13.60 6.21
C ILE A 31 -5.05 -13.42 4.76
N GLU A 32 -5.32 -12.19 4.38
CA GLU A 32 -5.60 -11.77 3.00
C GLU A 32 -4.45 -10.94 2.43
N ILE A 33 -4.34 -10.92 1.11
CA ILE A 33 -3.43 -10.03 0.38
C ILE A 33 -4.29 -9.00 -0.37
N PRO A 34 -4.57 -7.85 0.23
CA PRO A 34 -5.46 -6.87 -0.38
C PRO A 34 -4.81 -6.06 -1.50
N CYS A 35 -3.49 -5.92 -1.51
CA CYS A 35 -2.77 -5.13 -2.50
C CYS A 35 -1.39 -5.73 -2.78
N LEU A 36 -1.01 -5.75 -4.05
CA LEU A 36 0.36 -6.02 -4.48
C LEU A 36 1.06 -4.68 -4.78
N SER A 37 2.22 -4.45 -4.17
CA SER A 37 3.04 -3.27 -4.47
C SER A 37 4.01 -3.61 -5.61
N SER A 38 3.80 -3.00 -6.79
CA SER A 38 4.77 -3.08 -7.89
C SER A 38 5.86 -2.02 -7.75
N GLY A 39 7.01 -2.23 -8.39
CA GLY A 39 8.06 -1.23 -8.57
C GLY A 39 7.86 -0.37 -9.82
N CYS A 40 6.80 -0.62 -10.57
CA CYS A 40 6.55 0.04 -11.85
C CYS A 40 6.30 1.54 -11.68
N CYS A 41 7.08 2.34 -12.40
CA CYS A 41 6.94 3.79 -12.41
C CYS A 41 6.62 4.29 -13.81
N LEU A 42 5.48 4.98 -13.94
CA LEU A 42 4.88 5.33 -15.23
C LEU A 42 5.51 6.53 -15.93
N LYS A 43 6.33 7.34 -15.22
CA LYS A 43 6.94 8.54 -15.83
C LYS A 43 8.05 8.25 -16.85
N PHE A 44 8.61 7.04 -16.86
CA PHE A 44 9.76 6.69 -17.67
C PHE A 44 9.34 6.21 -19.06
N LYS A 45 9.44 7.09 -20.06
CA LYS A 45 9.04 6.83 -21.46
C LYS A 45 9.82 5.65 -22.06
N GLU A 46 11.10 5.56 -21.75
CA GLU A 46 12.01 4.51 -22.23
C GLU A 46 11.71 3.11 -21.67
N LYS A 47 10.92 3.03 -20.59
CA LYS A 47 10.52 1.77 -19.93
C LYS A 47 9.08 1.37 -20.21
N GLU A 48 8.38 2.05 -21.11
CA GLU A 48 6.95 1.82 -21.33
C GLU A 48 6.62 0.36 -21.59
N ALA A 49 7.27 -0.29 -22.54
CA ALA A 49 6.98 -1.66 -22.91
C ALA A 49 7.27 -2.64 -21.77
N GLU A 50 8.37 -2.44 -21.03
CA GLU A 50 8.74 -3.21 -19.86
C GLU A 50 7.70 -3.06 -18.73
N THR A 51 7.31 -1.81 -18.45
CA THR A 51 6.31 -1.49 -17.42
C THR A 51 4.96 -2.12 -17.71
N ILE A 52 4.49 -2.07 -18.97
CA ILE A 52 3.23 -2.72 -19.37
C ILE A 52 3.32 -4.23 -19.23
N ALA A 53 4.44 -4.84 -19.66
CA ALA A 53 4.66 -6.27 -19.53
C ALA A 53 4.69 -6.69 -18.04
N GLU A 54 5.43 -6.00 -17.20
CA GLU A 54 5.53 -6.28 -15.76
C GLU A 54 4.17 -6.14 -15.07
N LEU A 55 3.44 -5.05 -15.30
CA LEU A 55 2.12 -4.85 -14.72
C LEU A 55 1.10 -5.89 -15.21
N THR A 56 1.24 -6.40 -16.42
CA THR A 56 0.42 -7.51 -16.90
C THR A 56 0.66 -8.78 -16.08
N GLU A 57 1.91 -9.10 -15.75
CA GLU A 57 2.22 -10.25 -14.88
C GLU A 57 1.70 -10.04 -13.44
N TYR A 58 1.79 -8.82 -12.90
CA TYR A 58 1.15 -8.47 -11.63
C TYR A 58 -0.37 -8.66 -11.67
N CYS A 59 -1.04 -8.26 -12.76
CA CYS A 59 -2.49 -8.47 -12.92
C CYS A 59 -2.86 -9.95 -12.93
N LYS A 60 -2.09 -10.78 -13.64
CA LYS A 60 -2.28 -12.24 -13.64
C LYS A 60 -2.15 -12.83 -12.24
N LEU A 61 -1.07 -12.49 -11.53
CA LEU A 61 -0.87 -12.95 -10.15
C LEU A 61 -2.01 -12.48 -9.26
N ALA A 62 -2.36 -11.18 -9.30
CA ALA A 62 -3.40 -10.60 -8.46
C ALA A 62 -4.73 -11.33 -8.61
N GLN A 63 -5.15 -11.64 -9.84
CA GLN A 63 -6.34 -12.45 -10.11
C GLN A 63 -6.22 -13.85 -9.47
N GLN A 64 -5.07 -14.50 -9.62
CA GLN A 64 -4.84 -15.88 -9.13
C GLN A 64 -4.82 -15.99 -7.60
N ILE A 65 -4.52 -14.91 -6.89
CA ILE A 65 -4.49 -14.86 -5.42
C ILE A 65 -5.63 -14.05 -4.81
N ASN A 66 -6.58 -13.60 -5.63
CA ASN A 66 -7.71 -12.75 -5.24
C ASN A 66 -7.29 -11.42 -4.58
N ALA A 67 -6.19 -10.82 -5.04
CA ALA A 67 -5.77 -9.49 -4.63
C ALA A 67 -6.48 -8.44 -5.50
N PRO A 68 -7.37 -7.60 -4.96
CA PRO A 68 -8.16 -6.66 -5.76
C PRO A 68 -7.34 -5.48 -6.30
N TYR A 69 -6.19 -5.20 -5.69
CA TYR A 69 -5.43 -3.98 -5.96
C TYR A 69 -3.97 -4.24 -6.31
N ILE A 70 -3.44 -3.39 -7.19
CA ILE A 70 -2.00 -3.30 -7.50
C ILE A 70 -1.59 -1.85 -7.39
N ARG A 71 -0.60 -1.56 -6.54
CA ARG A 71 -0.01 -0.23 -6.45
C ARG A 71 0.94 0.02 -7.61
N VAL A 72 0.83 1.19 -8.23
CA VAL A 72 1.74 1.72 -9.24
C VAL A 72 2.25 3.10 -8.85
N LEU A 73 3.43 3.45 -9.31
CA LEU A 73 4.01 4.78 -9.10
C LEU A 73 3.86 5.62 -10.36
N ALA A 74 3.29 6.81 -10.23
CA ALA A 74 3.31 7.80 -11.31
C ALA A 74 4.56 8.68 -11.24
N ASP A 75 5.13 8.86 -10.03
CA ASP A 75 6.45 9.43 -9.77
C ASP A 75 7.23 8.52 -8.82
N LEU A 76 8.57 8.43 -8.97
CA LEU A 76 9.36 7.38 -8.33
C LEU A 76 9.59 7.62 -6.84
N GLU A 77 9.97 8.84 -6.47
CA GLU A 77 10.40 9.16 -5.11
C GLU A 77 9.25 9.65 -4.24
N ALA A 78 9.36 9.47 -2.93
CA ALA A 78 8.36 9.91 -1.97
C ALA A 78 8.15 11.42 -2.00
N ALA A 79 9.26 12.18 -2.02
CA ALA A 79 9.25 13.64 -2.18
C ALA A 79 9.27 14.03 -3.65
N PRO A 80 8.62 15.15 -4.05
CA PRO A 80 8.71 15.67 -5.40
C PRO A 80 10.18 15.89 -5.81
N ASN A 81 10.56 15.30 -6.95
CA ASN A 81 11.89 15.42 -7.50
C ASN A 81 11.85 15.48 -9.03
N GLY A 82 12.03 16.68 -9.58
CA GLY A 82 11.97 16.93 -11.01
C GLY A 82 10.54 17.07 -11.55
N GLU A 83 10.43 17.03 -12.88
CA GLU A 83 9.19 17.19 -13.60
C GLU A 83 8.59 15.85 -14.00
N VAL A 84 7.27 15.78 -14.08
CA VAL A 84 6.50 14.65 -14.59
C VAL A 84 5.54 15.15 -15.66
N ASP A 85 5.53 14.46 -16.79
CA ASP A 85 4.60 14.70 -17.90
C ASP A 85 3.26 14.01 -17.60
N ASP A 86 2.32 14.77 -17.02
CA ASP A 86 1.00 14.25 -16.62
C ASP A 86 0.21 13.68 -17.81
N ALA A 87 0.35 14.28 -19.00
CA ALA A 87 -0.33 13.78 -20.19
C ALA A 87 0.19 12.40 -20.59
N TYR A 88 1.51 12.21 -20.54
CA TYR A 88 2.11 10.90 -20.78
C TYR A 88 1.70 9.86 -19.74
N VAL A 89 1.73 10.20 -18.45
CA VAL A 89 1.29 9.29 -17.38
C VAL A 89 -0.19 8.91 -17.58
N ALA A 90 -1.05 9.87 -17.94
CA ALA A 90 -2.45 9.60 -18.25
C ALA A 90 -2.60 8.62 -19.44
N GLU A 91 -1.81 8.76 -20.50
CA GLU A 91 -1.78 7.82 -21.62
C GLU A 91 -1.37 6.41 -21.18
N GLN A 92 -0.36 6.28 -20.31
CA GLN A 92 0.04 4.98 -19.77
C GLN A 92 -1.09 4.34 -18.96
N LEU A 93 -1.75 5.10 -18.10
CA LEU A 93 -2.89 4.60 -17.32
C LEU A 93 -4.06 4.18 -18.23
N LYS A 94 -4.33 4.92 -19.32
CA LYS A 94 -5.35 4.55 -20.32
C LYS A 94 -5.01 3.25 -21.06
N LYS A 95 -3.73 2.97 -21.32
CA LYS A 95 -3.27 1.70 -21.92
C LYS A 95 -3.39 0.54 -20.92
N LEU A 96 -3.14 0.79 -19.64
CA LEU A 96 -3.17 -0.21 -18.57
C LEU A 96 -4.59 -0.53 -18.08
N ALA A 97 -5.53 0.40 -18.14
CA ALA A 97 -6.89 0.22 -17.64
C ALA A 97 -7.63 -0.99 -18.26
N PRO A 98 -7.60 -1.23 -19.57
CA PRO A 98 -8.21 -2.44 -20.16
C PRO A 98 -7.51 -3.74 -19.73
N ILE A 99 -6.19 -3.72 -19.51
CA ILE A 99 -5.45 -4.87 -18.97
C ILE A 99 -5.92 -5.18 -17.55
N ALA A 100 -5.99 -4.16 -16.69
CA ALA A 100 -6.52 -4.32 -15.33
C ALA A 100 -7.96 -4.83 -15.33
N ALA A 101 -8.80 -4.35 -16.24
CA ALA A 101 -10.18 -4.83 -16.40
C ALA A 101 -10.26 -6.30 -16.82
N GLN A 102 -9.38 -6.75 -17.72
CA GLN A 102 -9.33 -8.15 -18.14
C GLN A 102 -9.09 -9.12 -16.97
N TYR A 103 -8.32 -8.72 -15.98
CA TYR A 103 -7.99 -9.55 -14.82
C TYR A 103 -8.82 -9.21 -13.58
N ASP A 104 -9.81 -8.32 -13.70
CA ASP A 104 -10.67 -7.83 -12.62
C ASP A 104 -9.90 -7.24 -11.43
N VAL A 105 -8.81 -6.53 -11.70
CA VAL A 105 -8.02 -5.80 -10.70
C VAL A 105 -8.18 -4.30 -10.88
N THR A 106 -7.81 -3.52 -9.87
CA THR A 106 -7.75 -2.06 -9.95
C THR A 106 -6.32 -1.60 -9.67
N LEU A 107 -5.75 -0.77 -10.56
CA LEU A 107 -4.46 -0.16 -10.36
C LEU A 107 -4.64 1.08 -9.48
N LEU A 108 -3.81 1.20 -8.47
CA LEU A 108 -3.82 2.32 -7.53
C LEU A 108 -2.58 3.17 -7.71
N VAL A 109 -2.78 4.41 -8.12
CA VAL A 109 -1.70 5.40 -8.19
C VAL A 109 -1.45 5.91 -6.77
N GLU A 110 -0.23 5.72 -6.28
CA GLU A 110 0.16 6.18 -4.96
C GLU A 110 0.41 7.69 -4.95
N THR A 111 0.07 8.35 -3.84
CA THR A 111 0.32 9.78 -3.58
C THR A 111 1.82 10.03 -3.38
N ASN A 112 2.63 9.79 -4.42
CA ASN A 112 4.09 9.81 -4.40
C ASN A 112 4.65 10.93 -5.25
N GLY A 113 5.79 11.50 -4.88
CA GLY A 113 6.47 12.54 -5.63
C GLY A 113 5.59 13.76 -5.90
N VAL A 114 5.50 14.20 -7.14
CA VAL A 114 4.67 15.36 -7.54
C VAL A 114 3.17 15.10 -7.30
N TYR A 115 2.74 13.85 -7.19
CA TYR A 115 1.37 13.47 -6.89
C TYR A 115 1.07 13.39 -5.40
N SER A 116 2.02 13.77 -4.54
CA SER A 116 1.73 14.13 -3.15
C SER A 116 0.85 15.39 -3.06
N ASP A 117 0.85 16.25 -4.08
CA ASP A 117 -0.22 17.19 -4.38
C ASP A 117 -1.44 16.41 -4.87
N THR A 118 -2.40 16.19 -3.99
CA THR A 118 -3.56 15.33 -4.30
C THR A 118 -4.58 16.01 -5.22
N HIS A 119 -4.55 17.32 -5.37
CA HIS A 119 -5.31 18.02 -6.41
C HIS A 119 -4.77 17.66 -7.80
N ARG A 120 -3.44 17.60 -7.97
CA ARG A 120 -2.79 17.15 -9.21
C ARG A 120 -3.09 15.68 -9.49
N LEU A 121 -3.01 14.83 -8.48
CA LEU A 121 -3.40 13.41 -8.62
C LEU A 121 -4.87 13.27 -9.05
N ARG A 122 -5.77 14.03 -8.44
CA ARG A 122 -7.20 14.03 -8.81
C ARG A 122 -7.38 14.39 -10.27
N ALA A 123 -6.74 15.46 -10.75
CA ALA A 123 -6.81 15.87 -12.15
C ALA A 123 -6.30 14.78 -13.12
N LEU A 124 -5.20 14.10 -12.75
CA LEU A 124 -4.69 12.96 -13.50
C LEU A 124 -5.75 11.85 -13.60
N LEU A 125 -6.30 11.42 -12.47
CA LEU A 125 -7.28 10.32 -12.42
C LEU A 125 -8.57 10.66 -13.19
N ASP A 126 -9.05 11.88 -13.07
CA ASP A 126 -10.21 12.37 -13.82
C ASP A 126 -9.95 12.35 -15.34
N SER A 127 -8.74 12.69 -15.78
CA SER A 127 -8.34 12.66 -17.20
C SER A 127 -8.31 11.25 -17.79
N VAL A 128 -8.03 10.25 -16.96
CA VAL A 128 -8.06 8.83 -17.35
C VAL A 128 -9.48 8.29 -17.39
N ASN A 129 -10.33 8.71 -16.46
CA ASN A 129 -11.75 8.38 -16.37
C ASN A 129 -12.04 6.86 -16.46
N SER A 130 -11.38 6.07 -15.64
CA SER A 130 -11.56 4.61 -15.61
C SER A 130 -11.82 4.10 -14.19
N HIS A 131 -12.83 3.27 -14.01
CA HIS A 131 -13.14 2.61 -12.73
C HIS A 131 -12.08 1.57 -12.31
N LYS A 132 -11.14 1.24 -13.20
CA LYS A 132 -10.00 0.34 -12.91
C LYS A 132 -8.72 1.09 -12.54
N ILE A 133 -8.80 2.40 -12.42
CA ILE A 133 -7.70 3.27 -11.94
C ILE A 133 -8.23 4.09 -10.77
N ALA A 134 -7.52 4.07 -9.66
CA ALA A 134 -7.91 4.77 -8.44
C ALA A 134 -6.67 5.25 -7.66
N ALA A 135 -6.83 5.71 -6.42
CA ALA A 135 -5.76 6.22 -5.59
C ALA A 135 -5.39 5.24 -4.46
N LEU A 136 -4.10 5.16 -4.17
CA LEU A 136 -3.55 4.74 -2.91
C LEU A 136 -3.10 6.00 -2.16
N TRP A 137 -3.73 6.28 -1.03
CA TRP A 137 -3.30 7.36 -0.18
C TRP A 137 -2.20 6.89 0.77
N ASP A 138 -0.96 7.25 0.49
CA ASP A 138 0.07 7.24 1.53
C ASP A 138 -0.13 8.50 2.39
N MET A 139 -0.55 8.33 3.62
CA MET A 139 -0.93 9.45 4.50
C MET A 139 0.25 10.38 4.83
N HIS A 140 1.47 9.87 4.72
CA HIS A 140 2.68 10.61 5.02
C HIS A 140 3.00 11.66 3.94
N HIS A 141 2.88 11.28 2.64
CA HIS A 141 3.45 12.06 1.55
C HIS A 141 2.73 13.40 1.33
N PRO A 142 1.40 13.49 1.19
CA PRO A 142 0.70 14.77 1.07
C PRO A 142 0.97 15.70 2.25
N TYR A 143 0.96 15.15 3.47
CA TYR A 143 1.22 15.95 4.66
C TYR A 143 2.65 16.49 4.71
N ARG A 144 3.66 15.63 4.46
CA ARG A 144 5.09 15.99 4.56
C ARG A 144 5.58 16.83 3.40
N PHE A 145 5.16 16.54 2.19
CA PHE A 145 5.79 17.08 0.99
C PHE A 145 4.93 18.08 0.24
N ALA A 146 3.61 18.01 0.37
CA ALA A 146 2.70 18.99 -0.21
C ALA A 146 2.08 19.96 0.82
N GLY A 147 2.30 19.71 2.13
CA GLY A 147 1.72 20.54 3.20
C GLY A 147 0.20 20.43 3.30
N GLU A 148 -0.39 19.37 2.73
CA GLU A 148 -1.83 19.14 2.77
C GLU A 148 -2.30 18.62 4.13
N SER A 149 -3.43 19.12 4.60
CA SER A 149 -4.11 18.50 5.73
C SER A 149 -4.80 17.20 5.30
N PRO A 150 -5.06 16.26 6.22
CA PRO A 150 -5.82 15.06 5.91
C PRO A 150 -7.20 15.34 5.33
N GLU A 151 -7.85 16.41 5.79
CA GLU A 151 -9.15 16.85 5.31
C GLU A 151 -9.09 17.33 3.84
N GLN A 152 -8.02 18.03 3.46
CA GLN A 152 -7.81 18.44 2.06
C GLN A 152 -7.61 17.22 1.16
N THR A 153 -6.79 16.26 1.58
CA THR A 153 -6.56 15.03 0.81
C THR A 153 -7.86 14.26 0.56
N VAL A 154 -8.69 14.07 1.59
CA VAL A 154 -9.99 13.36 1.39
C VAL A 154 -10.99 14.22 0.62
N ALA A 155 -10.94 15.55 0.70
CA ALA A 155 -11.76 16.43 -0.13
C ALA A 155 -11.38 16.31 -1.63
N ASN A 156 -10.09 16.17 -1.94
CA ASN A 156 -9.61 16.02 -3.30
C ASN A 156 -9.88 14.61 -3.86
N LEU A 157 -9.55 13.56 -3.13
CA LEU A 157 -9.57 12.19 -3.64
C LEU A 157 -10.86 11.42 -3.31
N GLY A 158 -11.45 11.65 -2.14
CA GLY A 158 -12.73 11.07 -1.73
C GLY A 158 -12.82 9.58 -1.95
N GLU A 159 -13.83 9.16 -2.70
CA GLU A 159 -14.13 7.76 -3.01
C GLU A 159 -13.08 7.07 -3.90
N LEU A 160 -12.17 7.82 -4.51
CA LEU A 160 -11.07 7.26 -5.28
C LEU A 160 -10.02 6.60 -4.38
N ILE A 161 -9.99 6.89 -3.08
CA ILE A 161 -9.10 6.21 -2.13
C ILE A 161 -9.59 4.78 -1.92
N LYS A 162 -8.84 3.80 -2.44
CA LYS A 162 -9.17 2.38 -2.31
C LYS A 162 -8.24 1.63 -1.36
N TYR A 163 -7.06 2.18 -1.10
CA TYR A 163 -6.09 1.60 -0.19
C TYR A 163 -5.28 2.70 0.49
N VAL A 164 -4.76 2.41 1.68
CA VAL A 164 -4.04 3.40 2.48
C VAL A 164 -2.74 2.81 3.01
N HIS A 165 -1.64 3.55 2.81
CA HIS A 165 -0.40 3.38 3.54
C HIS A 165 -0.32 4.37 4.70
N ILE A 166 0.19 3.91 5.82
CA ILE A 166 0.45 4.74 7.00
C ILE A 166 1.84 4.45 7.55
N LYS A 167 2.53 5.48 7.95
CA LYS A 167 3.81 5.45 8.66
C LYS A 167 3.95 6.72 9.47
N ASP A 168 4.82 6.71 10.47
CA ASP A 168 5.07 7.89 11.29
C ASP A 168 6.52 8.35 11.16
N SER A 169 6.76 9.62 11.37
CA SER A 169 8.08 10.24 11.24
C SER A 169 8.15 11.57 11.97
N VAL A 170 9.35 12.10 12.11
CA VAL A 170 9.63 13.50 12.44
C VAL A 170 10.54 14.11 11.38
N MET A 171 10.63 15.44 11.36
CA MET A 171 11.62 16.14 10.55
C MET A 171 12.83 16.51 11.42
N GLU A 172 13.99 15.94 11.12
CA GLU A 172 15.25 16.26 11.79
C GLU A 172 16.25 16.83 10.77
N ASN A 173 16.69 18.06 10.96
CA ASN A 173 17.63 18.75 10.07
C ASN A 173 17.20 18.72 8.57
N GLY A 174 15.91 18.91 8.31
CA GLY A 174 15.34 18.90 6.96
C GLY A 174 15.20 17.51 6.32
N LYS A 175 15.42 16.44 7.09
CA LYS A 175 15.28 15.05 6.62
C LYS A 175 14.16 14.34 7.37
N VAL A 176 13.49 13.44 6.69
CA VAL A 176 12.52 12.53 7.29
C VAL A 176 13.26 11.48 8.13
N VAL A 177 12.87 11.36 9.39
CA VAL A 177 13.32 10.28 10.29
C VAL A 177 12.11 9.47 10.70
N TYR A 178 12.02 8.23 10.22
CA TYR A 178 10.89 7.34 10.52
C TYR A 178 10.90 6.91 11.98
N LYS A 179 9.71 6.87 12.56
CA LYS A 179 9.45 6.51 13.96
C LYS A 179 8.42 5.38 14.02
N MET A 180 8.32 4.70 15.13
CA MET A 180 7.21 3.80 15.38
C MET A 180 5.91 4.60 15.47
N MET A 181 4.77 3.95 15.20
CA MET A 181 3.49 4.64 15.20
C MET A 181 3.22 5.31 16.55
N GLY A 182 2.91 6.60 16.50
CA GLY A 182 2.67 7.45 17.68
C GLY A 182 3.92 8.06 18.32
N GLU A 183 5.11 7.78 17.79
CA GLU A 183 6.38 8.38 18.25
C GLU A 183 6.86 9.51 17.34
N GLY A 184 6.16 9.75 16.23
CA GLY A 184 6.39 10.86 15.32
C GLY A 184 5.53 12.07 15.61
N ASP A 185 5.42 12.96 14.62
CA ASP A 185 4.64 14.20 14.72
C ASP A 185 3.55 14.30 13.61
N LEU A 186 3.29 13.21 12.90
CA LEU A 186 2.17 13.17 11.98
C LEU A 186 0.84 13.22 12.76
N PRO A 187 -0.19 13.92 12.24
CA PRO A 187 -1.49 14.02 12.90
C PRO A 187 -2.34 12.73 12.64
N ILE A 188 -1.83 11.57 13.12
CA ILE A 188 -2.42 10.26 12.84
C ILE A 188 -3.90 10.19 13.20
N GLN A 189 -4.30 10.77 14.34
CA GLN A 189 -5.70 10.82 14.76
C GLN A 189 -6.57 11.52 13.71
N LYS A 190 -6.15 12.69 13.22
CA LYS A 190 -6.88 13.44 12.17
C LYS A 190 -6.91 12.69 10.85
N MET A 191 -5.83 11.97 10.51
CA MET A 191 -5.78 11.13 9.30
C MET A 191 -6.84 10.02 9.34
N ILE A 192 -6.99 9.36 10.49
CA ILE A 192 -8.02 8.34 10.68
C ILE A 192 -9.43 8.96 10.69
N GLU A 193 -9.62 10.11 11.33
CA GLU A 193 -10.89 10.84 11.32
C GLU A 193 -11.29 11.27 9.91
N ALA A 194 -10.33 11.71 9.09
CA ALA A 194 -10.56 12.03 7.67
C ALA A 194 -11.02 10.81 6.87
N LEU A 195 -10.42 9.62 7.07
CA LEU A 195 -10.92 8.38 6.47
C LEU A 195 -12.34 8.02 6.94
N GLN A 196 -12.63 8.23 8.21
CA GLN A 196 -13.97 7.98 8.75
C GLN A 196 -15.01 8.91 8.14
N SER A 197 -14.67 10.18 7.87
CA SER A 197 -15.57 11.16 7.27
C SER A 197 -16.08 10.76 5.88
N ILE A 198 -15.23 10.06 5.10
CA ILE A 198 -15.60 9.50 3.78
C ILE A 198 -16.10 8.05 3.86
N GLN A 199 -16.38 7.55 5.06
CA GLN A 199 -16.85 6.18 5.29
C GLN A 199 -15.93 5.09 4.72
N TYR A 200 -14.62 5.35 4.68
CA TYR A 200 -13.64 4.38 4.19
C TYR A 200 -13.69 3.08 4.99
N THR A 201 -13.77 1.95 4.29
CA THR A 201 -13.89 0.61 4.89
C THR A 201 -12.72 -0.32 4.52
N GLY A 202 -11.76 0.18 3.74
CA GLY A 202 -10.61 -0.59 3.28
C GLY A 202 -9.53 -0.78 4.35
N TYR A 203 -8.38 -1.22 3.89
CA TYR A 203 -7.23 -1.49 4.74
C TYR A 203 -6.40 -0.22 4.99
N VAL A 204 -5.88 -0.10 6.21
CA VAL A 204 -4.83 0.85 6.58
C VAL A 204 -3.58 0.03 6.87
N SER A 205 -2.62 0.07 5.97
CA SER A 205 -1.42 -0.77 6.02
C SER A 205 -0.22 0.02 6.49
N LEU A 206 0.48 -0.51 7.49
CA LEU A 206 1.78 0.02 7.84
C LEU A 206 2.74 -0.16 6.66
N GLU A 207 3.31 0.93 6.18
CA GLU A 207 4.45 0.89 5.27
C GLU A 207 5.75 1.11 6.05
N TRP A 208 6.48 0.01 6.29
CA TRP A 208 7.74 0.06 7.01
C TRP A 208 8.92 -0.09 6.05
N VAL A 209 9.66 0.99 5.87
CA VAL A 209 10.65 1.16 4.79
C VAL A 209 12.03 0.57 5.13
N LYS A 210 12.10 -0.46 5.98
CA LYS A 210 13.36 -1.10 6.42
C LYS A 210 14.22 -1.62 5.27
N LEU A 211 13.62 -2.01 4.15
CA LEU A 211 14.36 -2.49 2.99
C LEU A 211 15.31 -1.42 2.44
N TRP A 212 14.89 -0.16 2.46
CA TRP A 212 15.70 0.99 2.02
C TRP A 212 16.50 1.63 3.15
N MET A 213 16.07 1.41 4.40
CA MET A 213 16.68 1.96 5.61
C MET A 213 16.99 0.83 6.61
N PRO A 214 18.10 0.07 6.40
CA PRO A 214 18.40 -1.15 7.16
C PRO A 214 18.50 -0.96 8.68
N ASN A 215 18.81 0.27 9.12
CA ASN A 215 18.93 0.61 10.55
C ASN A 215 17.59 0.72 11.28
N LEU A 216 16.45 0.68 10.59
CA LEU A 216 15.14 0.67 11.23
C LEU A 216 14.91 -0.65 11.97
N LEU A 217 14.00 -0.62 12.97
CA LEU A 217 13.64 -1.78 13.78
C LEU A 217 13.06 -2.91 12.92
N ASP A 218 13.22 -4.14 13.40
CA ASP A 218 12.74 -5.34 12.73
C ASP A 218 11.21 -5.48 12.79
N ALA A 219 10.66 -6.14 11.79
CA ALA A 219 9.23 -6.40 11.65
C ALA A 219 8.62 -7.06 12.90
N GLY A 220 9.39 -7.94 13.57
CA GLY A 220 8.98 -8.59 14.82
C GLY A 220 8.71 -7.63 15.99
N VAL A 221 9.27 -6.42 15.94
CA VAL A 221 9.01 -5.35 16.92
C VAL A 221 7.91 -4.42 16.43
N VAL A 222 8.02 -3.98 15.16
CA VAL A 222 7.18 -2.92 14.61
C VAL A 222 5.75 -3.39 14.35
N PHE A 223 5.54 -4.59 13.84
CA PHE A 223 4.19 -5.06 13.51
C PHE A 223 3.31 -5.28 14.75
N PRO A 224 3.79 -5.89 15.85
CA PRO A 224 3.02 -5.94 17.09
C PRO A 224 2.69 -4.56 17.65
N GLN A 225 3.64 -3.62 17.63
CA GLN A 225 3.43 -2.26 18.09
C GLN A 225 2.37 -1.55 17.24
N TYR A 226 2.46 -1.64 15.91
CA TYR A 226 1.45 -1.11 15.00
C TYR A 226 0.06 -1.68 15.27
N ALA A 227 -0.04 -2.98 15.42
CA ALA A 227 -1.31 -3.65 15.70
C ALA A 227 -1.94 -3.18 17.02
N GLU A 228 -1.13 -2.94 18.05
CA GLU A 228 -1.57 -2.40 19.33
C GLU A 228 -2.00 -0.94 19.22
N PHE A 229 -1.17 -0.10 18.57
CA PHE A 229 -1.46 1.31 18.34
C PHE A 229 -2.79 1.50 17.58
N MET A 230 -3.04 0.69 16.56
CA MET A 230 -4.25 0.78 15.73
C MET A 230 -5.51 0.18 16.39
N ARG A 231 -5.38 -0.50 17.54
CA ARG A 231 -6.51 -1.17 18.20
C ARG A 231 -7.69 -0.24 18.51
N PRO A 232 -7.49 1.00 19.02
CA PRO A 232 -8.60 1.92 19.29
C PRO A 232 -9.37 2.35 18.05
N PHE A 233 -8.69 2.38 16.88
CA PHE A 233 -9.24 2.83 15.61
C PHE A 233 -9.98 1.74 14.83
N ARG A 234 -9.86 0.48 15.24
CA ARG A 234 -10.56 -0.63 14.60
C ARG A 234 -12.06 -0.44 14.72
N ARG A 235 -12.77 -0.45 13.58
CA ARG A 235 -14.22 -0.56 13.61
C ARG A 235 -14.59 -1.84 14.36
N LYS A 236 -15.56 -1.77 15.26
CA LYS A 236 -16.18 -2.95 15.86
C LYS A 236 -17.01 -3.65 14.77
N HIS A 237 -16.34 -4.35 13.87
CA HIS A 237 -17.04 -5.27 12.99
C HIS A 237 -17.65 -6.36 13.87
N LYS A 238 -18.96 -6.45 13.90
CA LYS A 238 -19.68 -7.62 14.36
C LYS A 238 -19.40 -8.75 13.35
N HIS A 239 -18.24 -9.40 13.44
CA HIS A 239 -18.01 -10.65 12.75
C HIS A 239 -18.70 -11.75 13.56
N PRO A 240 -19.67 -12.50 12.99
CA PRO A 240 -20.46 -13.50 13.73
C PRO A 240 -19.64 -14.67 14.31
N LEU A 241 -18.37 -14.80 13.94
CA LEU A 241 -17.55 -15.99 14.23
C LEU A 241 -16.46 -15.81 15.30
N GLN A 242 -16.39 -14.66 16.01
CA GLN A 242 -15.29 -14.43 16.97
C GLN A 242 -15.72 -14.18 18.43
N ASP A 243 -16.97 -14.41 18.81
CA ASP A 243 -17.39 -14.11 20.18
C ASP A 243 -17.07 -15.21 21.22
N ASN A 244 -16.50 -16.35 20.81
CA ASN A 244 -16.25 -17.45 21.72
C ASN A 244 -14.89 -17.41 22.47
N ASN A 245 -13.99 -16.45 22.19
CA ASN A 245 -12.67 -16.38 22.84
C ASN A 245 -12.42 -15.12 23.69
N ARG A 246 -13.46 -14.35 24.03
CA ARG A 246 -13.32 -13.12 24.85
C ARG A 246 -13.25 -13.30 26.35
N LYS A 247 -13.09 -14.51 26.87
CA LYS A 247 -13.06 -14.75 28.34
C LYS A 247 -11.68 -14.61 28.99
N THR A 248 -10.59 -14.44 28.26
CA THR A 248 -9.28 -14.22 28.87
C THR A 248 -8.55 -13.09 28.18
N GLY A 249 -8.50 -11.93 28.82
CA GLY A 249 -7.87 -10.68 28.33
C GLY A 249 -6.33 -10.72 28.29
N LYS A 250 -5.72 -11.81 27.84
CA LYS A 250 -4.28 -11.89 27.55
C LYS A 250 -4.08 -12.64 26.26
N TYR A 251 -3.74 -11.92 25.19
CA TYR A 251 -3.14 -12.52 24.00
C TYR A 251 -1.70 -12.90 24.37
N ILE A 252 -1.53 -14.14 24.82
CA ILE A 252 -0.19 -14.73 25.01
C ILE A 252 0.20 -15.24 23.61
N TRP A 253 1.12 -14.57 22.95
CA TRP A 253 1.81 -15.15 21.80
C TRP A 253 2.48 -16.44 22.28
N PRO A 254 2.21 -17.59 21.65
CA PRO A 254 2.98 -18.79 21.94
C PRO A 254 4.44 -18.48 21.60
N LYS A 255 5.33 -18.54 22.59
CA LYS A 255 6.79 -18.38 22.42
C LYS A 255 7.38 -19.34 21.40
N GLU A 256 6.63 -20.36 21.01
CA GLU A 256 7.01 -21.44 20.10
C GLU A 256 6.73 -21.17 18.60
N ARG A 257 6.26 -19.96 18.24
CA ARG A 257 6.08 -19.56 16.84
C ARG A 257 7.01 -18.43 16.42
N LEU A 258 8.22 -18.40 16.90
CA LEU A 258 9.33 -17.85 16.15
C LEU A 258 9.53 -18.82 14.98
N ILE A 259 8.97 -18.50 13.84
CA ILE A 259 9.22 -19.24 12.61
C ILE A 259 10.71 -19.04 12.32
N ASP A 260 11.46 -20.10 12.51
CA ASP A 260 12.85 -20.16 12.09
C ASP A 260 12.87 -20.04 10.58
N TYR A 261 13.19 -18.85 10.08
CA TYR A 261 13.40 -18.61 8.66
C TYR A 261 14.82 -19.04 8.27
N THR A 262 15.20 -20.25 8.55
CA THR A 262 16.28 -20.90 7.83
C THR A 262 15.73 -21.34 6.48
N PHE A 263 16.09 -20.64 5.44
CA PHE A 263 15.91 -21.13 4.09
C PHE A 263 16.85 -22.31 3.92
N PRO A 264 16.41 -23.49 3.50
CA PRO A 264 17.32 -24.52 3.06
C PRO A 264 18.03 -24.01 1.81
N ASP A 265 19.36 -24.24 1.75
CA ASP A 265 20.24 -23.97 0.63
C ASP A 265 19.71 -24.52 -0.71
#